data_e4e4736db8306b23110e6ddb8eb369b6
#
_entry.id   e4e4736db8306b23110e6ddb8eb369b6
#
_cell.length_a   1.000
_cell.length_b   1.000
_cell.length_c   1.000
_cell.angle_alpha   90.00
_cell.angle_beta   90.00
_cell.angle_gamma   90.00
#
_symmetry.space_group_name_H-M   'P 1'
#
loop_
_entity.id
_entity.type
_entity.pdbx_description
1 polymer ?
#
loop_
_entity_poly.entity_id
_entity_poly.type
_entity_poly.pdbx_seq_one_letter_code
_entity_poly.pdbx_strand_id
1 'polypeptide(L)'
;MERDQASKFMFDLLRLMVSKGGSDLFITAGFPPAIKIDGRMTPVSNQPLTAAHTADLARSIMNDKQTAGFELTREANFAISPGDLGRFRVSAFVQMSSVGMVLRTITTKIPKFEDLDLPPVLKDVIMSKRGLVIMVGATGSGKSTTLAAMVGYRNENSYGHIITIEDPVEFVHPHKNCVITQREVGVDTDSFEAALKNSLRQAPDVIQIGEIRDRETMEHAIAFAETGHLCLATLHANSANQALDRIINFFPEERRQQLLMDLSLNLRGLVSQRLIPKKEDKGRVVAMEIMLNSPLISDLVFKGEVHEIKEIMKKSRELGMQTFDQALFDLYEADKISYEDALRNADSVNDLRLTIKLNSKHAKNRDFSSGTEHLGLV
;
A
#
# COMPACT_ATOMS: atom_id res chain seq x y z
N MET A 1 -28.67 24.63 9.58
CA MET A 1 -29.14 23.38 10.26
C MET A 1 -28.54 23.39 11.66
N GLU A 2 -29.24 22.95 12.69
CA GLU A 2 -28.60 22.77 14.02
C GLU A 2 -27.58 21.66 13.97
N ARG A 3 -26.50 21.74 14.79
CA ARG A 3 -25.35 20.84 14.74
C ARG A 3 -25.77 19.36 14.88
N ASP A 4 -26.67 19.08 15.82
CA ASP A 4 -27.14 17.70 16.08
C ASP A 4 -27.94 17.13 14.89
N GLN A 5 -28.77 17.96 14.25
CA GLN A 5 -29.52 17.58 13.06
C GLN A 5 -28.58 17.33 11.87
N ALA A 6 -27.56 18.17 11.71
CA ALA A 6 -26.56 18.02 10.66
C ALA A 6 -25.73 16.75 10.86
N SER A 7 -25.28 16.47 12.10
CA SER A 7 -24.55 15.24 12.43
C SER A 7 -25.40 14.00 12.18
N LYS A 8 -26.66 14.00 12.62
CA LYS A 8 -27.59 12.89 12.39
C LYS A 8 -27.76 12.62 10.89
N PHE A 9 -28.03 13.67 10.11
CA PHE A 9 -28.19 13.55 8.66
C PHE A 9 -26.91 13.01 7.98
N MET A 10 -25.74 13.48 8.38
CA MET A 10 -24.46 12.96 7.87
C MET A 10 -24.31 11.48 8.20
N PHE A 11 -24.59 11.04 9.42
CA PHE A 11 -24.47 9.64 9.81
C PHE A 11 -25.51 8.75 9.11
N ASP A 12 -26.70 9.25 8.82
CA ASP A 12 -27.69 8.52 8.02
C ASP A 12 -27.22 8.34 6.56
N LEU A 13 -26.57 9.34 5.97
CA LEU A 13 -25.94 9.23 4.65
C LEU A 13 -24.79 8.20 4.65
N LEU A 14 -23.94 8.18 5.68
CA LEU A 14 -22.85 7.20 5.81
C LEU A 14 -23.41 5.78 5.99
N ARG A 15 -24.46 5.62 6.80
CA ARG A 15 -25.16 4.33 6.97
C ARG A 15 -25.70 3.82 5.64
N LEU A 16 -26.33 4.71 4.86
CA LEU A 16 -26.84 4.39 3.53
C LEU A 16 -25.70 3.99 2.59
N MET A 17 -24.57 4.71 2.59
CA MET A 17 -23.40 4.38 1.79
C MET A 17 -22.87 2.98 2.12
N VAL A 18 -22.68 2.67 3.39
CA VAL A 18 -22.21 1.33 3.84
C VAL A 18 -23.19 0.23 3.45
N SER A 19 -24.51 0.44 3.67
CA SER A 19 -25.53 -0.55 3.34
C SER A 19 -25.63 -0.87 1.84
N LYS A 20 -25.26 0.10 0.99
CA LYS A 20 -25.25 -0.07 -0.48
C LYS A 20 -23.89 -0.49 -1.03
N GLY A 21 -22.90 -0.75 -0.18
CA GLY A 21 -21.54 -1.10 -0.61
C GLY A 21 -20.83 0.04 -1.35
N GLY A 22 -21.21 1.30 -1.06
CA GLY A 22 -20.59 2.48 -1.67
C GLY A 22 -19.19 2.73 -1.15
N SER A 23 -18.31 3.21 -2.02
CA SER A 23 -16.93 3.53 -1.69
C SER A 23 -16.74 4.95 -1.18
N ASP A 24 -17.48 5.90 -1.75
CA ASP A 24 -17.31 7.33 -1.47
C ASP A 24 -18.68 8.01 -1.39
N LEU A 25 -18.83 8.97 -0.46
CA LEU A 25 -19.95 9.89 -0.34
C LEU A 25 -19.48 11.29 -0.74
N PHE A 26 -20.23 11.92 -1.64
CA PHE A 26 -19.96 13.27 -2.15
C PHE A 26 -21.02 14.24 -1.62
N ILE A 27 -20.56 15.33 -1.01
CA ILE A 27 -21.38 16.43 -0.50
C ILE A 27 -20.91 17.71 -1.18
N THR A 28 -21.75 18.32 -1.99
CA THR A 28 -21.45 19.58 -2.70
C THR A 28 -22.69 20.43 -2.84
N ALA A 29 -22.53 21.75 -2.89
CA ALA A 29 -23.63 22.68 -3.11
C ALA A 29 -24.16 22.58 -4.55
N GLY A 30 -25.47 22.73 -4.72
CA GLY A 30 -26.12 22.66 -6.02
C GLY A 30 -26.36 21.24 -6.55
N PHE A 31 -26.00 20.22 -5.81
CA PHE A 31 -26.18 18.80 -6.16
C PHE A 31 -26.73 18.01 -4.97
N PRO A 32 -27.56 16.96 -5.18
CA PRO A 32 -27.95 16.06 -4.11
C PRO A 32 -26.75 15.30 -3.53
N PRO A 33 -26.79 14.89 -2.24
CA PRO A 33 -25.80 13.93 -1.74
C PRO A 33 -25.73 12.72 -2.67
N ALA A 34 -24.50 12.28 -3.01
CA ALA A 34 -24.32 11.20 -3.94
C ALA A 34 -23.30 10.17 -3.44
N ILE A 35 -23.55 8.91 -3.71
CA ILE A 35 -22.70 7.78 -3.34
C ILE A 35 -22.09 7.18 -4.61
N LYS A 36 -20.80 6.84 -4.56
CA LYS A 36 -20.14 6.09 -5.63
C LYS A 36 -20.28 4.60 -5.36
N ILE A 37 -21.01 3.90 -6.24
CA ILE A 37 -21.25 2.45 -6.18
C ILE A 37 -20.73 1.84 -7.48
N ASP A 38 -19.83 0.86 -7.40
CA ASP A 38 -19.21 0.19 -8.56
C ASP A 38 -18.65 1.18 -9.60
N GLY A 39 -18.04 2.28 -9.12
CA GLY A 39 -17.48 3.32 -9.96
C GLY A 39 -18.48 4.34 -10.51
N ARG A 40 -19.79 4.16 -10.28
CA ARG A 40 -20.84 5.06 -10.77
C ARG A 40 -21.36 5.96 -9.67
N MET A 41 -21.54 7.25 -10.00
CA MET A 41 -22.15 8.24 -9.11
C MET A 41 -23.65 8.05 -9.05
N THR A 42 -24.21 7.85 -7.86
CA THR A 42 -25.64 7.63 -7.62
C THR A 42 -26.15 8.64 -6.60
N PRO A 43 -26.98 9.61 -7.01
CA PRO A 43 -27.65 10.50 -6.07
C PRO A 43 -28.56 9.72 -5.10
N VAL A 44 -28.58 10.13 -3.84
CA VAL A 44 -29.39 9.46 -2.79
C VAL A 44 -30.65 10.24 -2.40
N SER A 45 -30.85 11.43 -2.97
CA SER A 45 -32.04 12.22 -2.86
C SER A 45 -32.28 12.99 -4.16
N ASN A 46 -33.46 13.62 -4.29
CA ASN A 46 -33.77 14.48 -5.42
C ASN A 46 -33.58 15.99 -5.11
N GLN A 47 -33.20 16.31 -3.85
CA GLN A 47 -33.04 17.69 -3.42
C GLN A 47 -31.59 18.09 -3.40
N PRO A 48 -31.16 19.11 -4.18
CA PRO A 48 -29.83 19.67 -4.10
C PRO A 48 -29.54 20.29 -2.72
N LEU A 49 -28.32 20.17 -2.26
CA LEU A 49 -27.82 20.84 -1.05
C LEU A 49 -27.56 22.32 -1.35
N THR A 50 -27.86 23.17 -0.41
CA THR A 50 -27.47 24.60 -0.47
C THR A 50 -26.02 24.75 0.09
N ALA A 51 -25.36 25.89 -0.19
CA ALA A 51 -24.08 26.23 0.39
C ALA A 51 -24.11 26.27 1.93
N ALA A 52 -25.22 26.70 2.53
CA ALA A 52 -25.42 26.66 3.98
C ALA A 52 -25.48 25.20 4.49
N HIS A 53 -26.22 24.33 3.80
CA HIS A 53 -26.30 22.92 4.17
C HIS A 53 -24.93 22.24 4.16
N THR A 54 -24.13 22.44 3.11
CA THR A 54 -22.80 21.80 3.01
C THR A 54 -21.82 22.30 4.09
N ALA A 55 -21.88 23.60 4.42
CA ALA A 55 -21.09 24.18 5.50
C ALA A 55 -21.50 23.63 6.88
N ASP A 56 -22.80 23.52 7.16
CA ASP A 56 -23.30 22.97 8.43
C ASP A 56 -22.92 21.48 8.57
N LEU A 57 -23.05 20.70 7.49
CA LEU A 57 -22.67 19.29 7.47
C LEU A 57 -21.16 19.10 7.73
N ALA A 58 -20.30 19.93 7.12
CA ALA A 58 -18.86 19.87 7.35
C ALA A 58 -18.52 20.17 8.81
N ARG A 59 -19.03 21.28 9.34
CA ARG A 59 -18.78 21.66 10.75
C ARG A 59 -19.34 20.65 11.73
N SER A 60 -20.42 19.95 11.40
CA SER A 60 -21.05 19.00 12.31
C SER A 60 -20.17 17.78 12.64
N ILE A 61 -19.24 17.42 11.75
CA ILE A 61 -18.35 16.28 11.89
C ILE A 61 -16.90 16.67 12.23
N MET A 62 -16.61 17.97 12.33
CA MET A 62 -15.31 18.52 12.74
C MET A 62 -15.31 18.82 14.24
N ASN A 63 -14.14 18.60 14.88
CA ASN A 63 -13.87 19.14 16.21
C ASN A 63 -13.45 20.62 16.10
N ASP A 64 -13.31 21.31 17.26
CA ASP A 64 -13.03 22.74 17.26
C ASP A 64 -11.67 23.09 16.62
N LYS A 65 -10.63 22.26 16.82
CA LYS A 65 -9.30 22.43 16.19
C LYS A 65 -9.39 22.29 14.68
N GLN A 66 -10.13 21.28 14.22
CA GLN A 66 -10.34 21.04 12.76
C GLN A 66 -11.16 22.15 12.13
N THR A 67 -12.19 22.65 12.81
CA THR A 67 -13.00 23.77 12.33
C THR A 67 -12.15 25.03 12.19
N ALA A 68 -11.38 25.40 13.22
CA ALA A 68 -10.49 26.55 13.17
C ALA A 68 -9.43 26.44 12.06
N GLY A 69 -8.83 25.25 11.88
CA GLY A 69 -7.90 24.99 10.80
C GLY A 69 -8.53 25.14 9.43
N PHE A 70 -9.73 24.55 9.23
CA PHE A 70 -10.47 24.62 7.98
C PHE A 70 -10.87 26.07 7.60
N GLU A 71 -11.28 26.88 8.57
CA GLU A 71 -11.61 28.30 8.32
C GLU A 71 -10.39 29.12 7.86
N LEU A 72 -9.19 28.73 8.34
CA LEU A 72 -7.94 29.39 7.96
C LEU A 72 -7.42 28.91 6.59
N THR A 73 -7.35 27.58 6.39
CA THR A 73 -6.68 26.98 5.23
C THR A 73 -7.63 26.67 4.06
N ARG A 74 -8.94 26.61 4.32
CA ARG A 74 -10.01 26.21 3.39
C ARG A 74 -9.93 24.75 2.94
N GLU A 75 -9.13 23.96 3.62
CA GLU A 75 -8.95 22.52 3.41
C GLU A 75 -8.80 21.81 4.76
N ALA A 76 -9.39 20.62 4.87
CA ALA A 76 -9.21 19.76 6.03
C ALA A 76 -9.27 18.30 5.62
N ASN A 77 -8.29 17.51 6.03
CA ASN A 77 -8.27 16.06 5.90
C ASN A 77 -8.24 15.46 7.31
N PHE A 78 -9.18 14.57 7.60
CA PHE A 78 -9.32 13.94 8.90
C PHE A 78 -10.11 12.63 8.77
N ALA A 79 -10.15 11.86 9.85
CA ALA A 79 -10.96 10.65 9.90
C ALA A 79 -12.05 10.77 10.96
N ILE A 80 -13.17 10.11 10.72
CA ILE A 80 -14.27 9.97 11.69
C ILE A 80 -14.63 8.49 11.85
N SER A 81 -15.05 8.12 13.05
CA SER A 81 -15.51 6.77 13.38
C SER A 81 -16.88 6.83 14.10
N PRO A 82 -17.98 7.05 13.37
CA PRO A 82 -19.29 7.22 13.97
C PRO A 82 -19.87 5.86 14.42
N GLY A 83 -19.70 5.53 15.69
CA GLY A 83 -20.22 4.30 16.29
C GLY A 83 -19.81 3.04 15.53
N ASP A 84 -20.78 2.14 15.25
CA ASP A 84 -20.55 0.86 14.60
C ASP A 84 -20.49 0.93 13.07
N LEU A 85 -20.55 2.13 12.47
CA LEU A 85 -20.56 2.30 11.01
C LEU A 85 -19.21 2.08 10.37
N GLY A 86 -18.13 2.04 11.16
CA GLY A 86 -16.77 1.92 10.67
C GLY A 86 -16.03 3.26 10.68
N ARG A 87 -14.90 3.31 9.96
CA ARG A 87 -14.04 4.49 9.85
C ARG A 87 -14.14 5.10 8.46
N PHE A 88 -14.20 6.43 8.41
CA PHE A 88 -14.30 7.20 7.17
C PHE A 88 -13.23 8.26 7.13
N ARG A 89 -12.53 8.35 6.00
CA ARG A 89 -11.64 9.46 5.68
C ARG A 89 -12.46 10.59 5.09
N VAL A 90 -12.29 11.78 5.59
CA VAL A 90 -12.96 12.99 5.15
C VAL A 90 -11.95 13.93 4.51
N SER A 91 -12.22 14.36 3.29
CA SER A 91 -11.58 15.51 2.67
C SER A 91 -12.61 16.61 2.50
N ALA A 92 -12.47 17.70 3.24
CA ALA A 92 -13.31 18.88 3.15
C ALA A 92 -12.51 20.01 2.50
N PHE A 93 -13.14 20.75 1.61
CA PHE A 93 -12.52 21.82 0.83
C PHE A 93 -13.52 22.92 0.48
N VAL A 94 -13.02 24.08 0.08
CA VAL A 94 -13.85 25.18 -0.43
C VAL A 94 -13.68 25.26 -1.94
N GLN A 95 -14.79 25.24 -2.68
CA GLN A 95 -14.87 25.43 -4.12
C GLN A 95 -15.94 26.45 -4.46
N MET A 96 -15.66 27.42 -5.34
CA MET A 96 -16.61 28.45 -5.78
C MET A 96 -17.36 29.07 -4.59
N SER A 97 -16.63 29.43 -3.54
CA SER A 97 -17.13 30.00 -2.27
C SER A 97 -18.10 29.09 -1.48
N SER A 98 -18.20 27.82 -1.81
CA SER A 98 -19.05 26.84 -1.12
C SER A 98 -18.22 25.68 -0.58
N VAL A 99 -18.62 25.11 0.54
CA VAL A 99 -17.96 23.94 1.12
C VAL A 99 -18.35 22.69 0.35
N GLY A 100 -17.34 21.86 0.02
CA GLY A 100 -17.53 20.52 -0.49
C GLY A 100 -16.83 19.50 0.40
N MET A 101 -17.27 18.24 0.37
CA MET A 101 -16.65 17.13 1.07
C MET A 101 -16.71 15.85 0.26
N VAL A 102 -15.68 15.03 0.40
CA VAL A 102 -15.69 13.62 -0.02
C VAL A 102 -15.35 12.77 1.20
N LEU A 103 -16.22 11.80 1.49
CA LEU A 103 -16.01 10.86 2.58
C LEU A 103 -15.81 9.46 1.99
N ARG A 104 -14.67 8.83 2.28
CA ARG A 104 -14.31 7.49 1.80
C ARG A 104 -14.36 6.47 2.93
N THR A 105 -14.98 5.33 2.68
CA THR A 105 -14.98 4.21 3.64
C THR A 105 -13.57 3.64 3.77
N ILE A 106 -13.08 3.52 5.02
CA ILE A 106 -11.84 2.81 5.34
C ILE A 106 -12.22 1.37 5.71
N THR A 107 -11.58 0.41 5.03
CA THR A 107 -11.89 -1.00 5.22
C THR A 107 -11.42 -1.48 6.60
N THR A 108 -12.34 -2.01 7.39
CA THR A 108 -12.03 -2.63 8.70
C THR A 108 -11.79 -4.14 8.59
N LYS A 109 -12.22 -4.75 7.48
CA LYS A 109 -11.99 -6.18 7.22
C LYS A 109 -10.58 -6.38 6.66
N ILE A 110 -9.70 -6.88 7.50
CA ILE A 110 -8.33 -7.25 7.09
C ILE A 110 -8.40 -8.57 6.32
N PRO A 111 -7.88 -8.61 5.08
CA PRO A 111 -7.81 -9.86 4.33
C PRO A 111 -6.87 -10.83 5.03
N LYS A 112 -7.21 -12.11 5.03
CA LYS A 112 -6.30 -13.14 5.51
C LYS A 112 -5.17 -13.34 4.50
N PHE A 113 -4.05 -13.81 4.99
CA PHE A 113 -2.87 -14.09 4.18
C PHE A 113 -3.18 -15.08 3.04
N GLU A 114 -3.97 -16.09 3.35
CA GLU A 114 -4.41 -17.15 2.42
C GLU A 114 -5.36 -16.63 1.33
N ASP A 115 -6.20 -15.66 1.66
CA ASP A 115 -7.20 -15.10 0.73
C ASP A 115 -6.55 -14.31 -0.42
N LEU A 116 -5.28 -13.90 -0.25
CA LEU A 116 -4.53 -13.08 -1.21
C LEU A 116 -3.56 -13.90 -2.08
N ASP A 117 -3.48 -15.21 -1.89
CA ASP A 117 -2.51 -16.09 -2.60
C ASP A 117 -1.05 -15.59 -2.48
N LEU A 118 -0.67 -15.06 -1.31
CA LEU A 118 0.66 -14.50 -1.09
C LEU A 118 1.74 -15.60 -1.00
N PRO A 119 2.94 -15.36 -1.53
CA PRO A 119 4.07 -16.29 -1.40
C PRO A 119 4.36 -16.64 0.07
N PRO A 120 4.48 -17.95 0.41
CA PRO A 120 4.64 -18.39 1.81
C PRO A 120 5.84 -17.76 2.54
N VAL A 121 6.91 -17.43 1.82
CA VAL A 121 8.11 -16.82 2.40
C VAL A 121 7.83 -15.50 3.11
N LEU A 122 6.75 -14.80 2.75
CA LEU A 122 6.36 -13.56 3.43
C LEU A 122 5.90 -13.82 4.88
N LYS A 123 5.47 -15.03 5.22
CA LYS A 123 5.21 -15.41 6.62
C LYS A 123 6.50 -15.41 7.44
N ASP A 124 7.57 -15.93 6.90
CA ASP A 124 8.88 -15.93 7.56
C ASP A 124 9.45 -14.51 7.66
N VAL A 125 9.24 -13.70 6.62
CA VAL A 125 9.65 -12.30 6.57
C VAL A 125 8.96 -11.51 7.68
N ILE A 126 7.63 -11.60 7.81
CA ILE A 126 6.89 -10.84 8.83
C ILE A 126 7.14 -11.36 10.26
N MET A 127 7.49 -12.64 10.41
CA MET A 127 7.85 -13.24 11.70
C MET A 127 9.32 -13.01 12.08
N SER A 128 10.10 -12.34 11.24
CA SER A 128 11.47 -11.95 11.57
C SER A 128 11.51 -11.11 12.85
N LYS A 129 12.57 -11.30 13.63
CA LYS A 129 12.75 -10.59 14.90
C LYS A 129 13.16 -9.13 14.68
N ARG A 130 13.98 -8.87 13.65
CA ARG A 130 14.51 -7.54 13.33
C ARG A 130 14.84 -7.42 11.84
N GLY A 131 15.08 -6.21 11.41
CA GLY A 131 15.53 -5.84 10.07
C GLY A 131 14.52 -4.98 9.35
N LEU A 132 14.89 -4.49 8.18
CA LEU A 132 14.10 -3.60 7.36
C LEU A 132 13.46 -4.36 6.20
N VAL A 133 12.15 -4.29 6.08
CA VAL A 133 11.37 -4.86 4.96
C VAL A 133 10.65 -3.72 4.26
N ILE A 134 10.85 -3.57 2.96
CA ILE A 134 10.21 -2.52 2.18
C ILE A 134 9.30 -3.12 1.12
N MET A 135 8.01 -2.77 1.19
CA MET A 135 7.03 -3.07 0.14
C MET A 135 7.12 -2.02 -0.95
N VAL A 136 7.28 -2.46 -2.18
CA VAL A 136 7.55 -1.62 -3.34
C VAL A 136 6.42 -1.77 -4.37
N GLY A 137 6.05 -0.69 -5.05
CA GLY A 137 5.05 -0.73 -6.11
C GLY A 137 4.37 0.61 -6.35
N ALA A 138 3.71 0.75 -7.48
CA ALA A 138 2.92 1.93 -7.83
C ALA A 138 1.71 2.10 -6.88
N THR A 139 1.06 3.27 -6.94
CA THR A 139 -0.21 3.49 -6.26
C THR A 139 -1.26 2.50 -6.79
N GLY A 140 -2.01 1.88 -5.87
CA GLY A 140 -3.02 0.88 -6.24
C GLY A 140 -2.49 -0.52 -6.57
N SER A 141 -1.18 -0.79 -6.37
CA SER A 141 -0.61 -2.13 -6.55
C SER A 141 -0.94 -3.11 -5.42
N GLY A 142 -1.62 -2.66 -4.35
CA GLY A 142 -2.06 -3.50 -3.23
C GLY A 142 -1.07 -3.61 -2.07
N LYS A 143 -0.04 -2.75 -1.99
CA LYS A 143 0.96 -2.75 -0.90
C LYS A 143 0.32 -2.74 0.49
N SER A 144 -0.60 -1.79 0.74
CA SER A 144 -1.29 -1.64 2.03
C SER A 144 -2.11 -2.88 2.38
N THR A 145 -2.75 -3.50 1.39
CA THR A 145 -3.52 -4.74 1.57
C THR A 145 -2.62 -5.90 1.97
N THR A 146 -1.48 -6.06 1.30
CA THR A 146 -0.50 -7.10 1.62
C THR A 146 0.13 -6.86 2.99
N LEU A 147 0.53 -5.63 3.32
CA LEU A 147 1.05 -5.29 4.65
C LEU A 147 0.02 -5.55 5.74
N ALA A 148 -1.25 -5.18 5.50
CA ALA A 148 -2.33 -5.46 6.46
C ALA A 148 -2.49 -6.97 6.71
N ALA A 149 -2.43 -7.80 5.67
CA ALA A 149 -2.45 -9.26 5.82
C ALA A 149 -1.23 -9.80 6.57
N MET A 150 -0.02 -9.28 6.28
CA MET A 150 1.22 -9.64 6.98
C MET A 150 1.16 -9.24 8.46
N VAL A 151 0.77 -8.01 8.78
CA VAL A 151 0.59 -7.53 10.16
C VAL A 151 -0.49 -8.33 10.87
N GLY A 152 -1.61 -8.62 10.21
CA GLY A 152 -2.68 -9.48 10.71
C GLY A 152 -2.17 -10.88 11.07
N TYR A 153 -1.36 -11.50 10.19
CA TYR A 153 -0.75 -12.79 10.45
C TYR A 153 0.18 -12.75 11.69
N ARG A 154 1.04 -11.73 11.80
CA ARG A 154 1.91 -11.58 12.99
C ARG A 154 1.09 -11.34 14.26
N ASN A 155 0.04 -10.53 14.19
CA ASN A 155 -0.87 -10.28 15.31
C ASN A 155 -1.55 -11.55 15.85
N GLU A 156 -1.77 -12.53 14.98
CA GLU A 156 -2.36 -13.83 15.37
C GLU A 156 -1.32 -14.86 15.88
N ASN A 157 -0.06 -14.76 15.40
CA ASN A 157 0.95 -15.81 15.59
C ASN A 157 2.14 -15.38 16.45
N SER A 158 2.14 -14.14 16.97
CA SER A 158 3.21 -13.61 17.81
C SER A 158 2.62 -12.84 18.98
N TYR A 159 3.47 -12.49 19.94
CA TYR A 159 3.14 -11.62 21.07
C TYR A 159 4.05 -10.41 21.01
N GLY A 160 3.54 -9.23 21.35
CA GLY A 160 4.35 -8.01 21.34
C GLY A 160 3.54 -6.77 21.00
N HIS A 161 4.25 -5.69 20.68
CA HIS A 161 3.69 -4.40 20.36
C HIS A 161 4.02 -4.01 18.91
N ILE A 162 3.00 -3.77 18.11
CA ILE A 162 3.10 -3.31 16.72
C ILE A 162 2.65 -1.85 16.67
N ILE A 163 3.53 -0.96 16.22
CA ILE A 163 3.20 0.46 15.99
C ILE A 163 3.11 0.69 14.49
N THR A 164 2.03 1.33 14.05
CA THR A 164 1.93 1.84 12.67
C THR A 164 1.82 3.36 12.67
N ILE A 165 2.51 4.00 11.74
CA ILE A 165 2.44 5.44 11.50
C ILE A 165 2.11 5.61 10.02
N GLU A 166 0.93 6.15 9.74
CA GLU A 166 0.34 6.13 8.41
C GLU A 166 -0.23 7.51 8.02
N ASP A 167 -0.33 7.78 6.73
CA ASP A 167 -0.91 9.01 6.19
C ASP A 167 -1.74 8.68 4.93
N PRO A 168 -3.00 8.29 5.15
CA PRO A 168 -3.71 7.93 6.38
C PRO A 168 -3.68 6.42 6.72
N VAL A 169 -4.33 6.04 7.84
CA VAL A 169 -4.59 4.63 8.17
C VAL A 169 -5.56 4.02 7.14
N GLU A 170 -5.12 2.97 6.44
CA GLU A 170 -5.92 2.28 5.40
C GLU A 170 -6.72 1.09 5.96
N PHE A 171 -6.19 0.41 6.99
CA PHE A 171 -6.83 -0.73 7.65
C PHE A 171 -6.77 -0.58 9.16
N VAL A 172 -7.88 -0.84 9.84
CA VAL A 172 -7.91 -0.83 11.31
C VAL A 172 -7.69 -2.25 11.83
N HIS A 173 -6.61 -2.45 12.56
CA HIS A 173 -6.24 -3.73 13.15
C HIS A 173 -6.85 -3.90 14.53
N PRO A 174 -7.60 -4.99 14.81
CA PRO A 174 -7.99 -5.33 16.17
C PRO A 174 -6.76 -5.82 16.96
N HIS A 175 -6.76 -5.60 18.27
CA HIS A 175 -5.83 -6.30 19.14
C HIS A 175 -6.19 -7.79 19.18
N LYS A 176 -5.18 -8.67 19.02
CA LYS A 176 -5.30 -10.13 19.22
C LYS A 176 -4.25 -10.58 20.23
N ASN A 177 -3.19 -11.23 19.75
CA ASN A 177 -2.05 -11.60 20.60
C ASN A 177 -1.06 -10.43 20.74
N CYS A 178 -1.08 -9.47 19.83
CA CYS A 178 -0.28 -8.26 19.90
C CYS A 178 -1.15 -7.06 20.30
N VAL A 179 -0.53 -6.11 21.00
CA VAL A 179 -1.05 -4.74 21.10
C VAL A 179 -0.72 -4.02 19.80
N ILE A 180 -1.70 -3.39 19.16
CA ILE A 180 -1.48 -2.62 17.94
C ILE A 180 -1.82 -1.16 18.21
N THR A 181 -0.83 -0.28 18.03
CA THR A 181 -0.97 1.17 18.12
C THR A 181 -0.89 1.74 16.72
N GLN A 182 -1.99 2.28 16.21
CA GLN A 182 -2.04 2.92 14.90
C GLN A 182 -2.15 4.44 15.08
N ARG A 183 -1.26 5.17 14.41
CA ARG A 183 -1.21 6.64 14.50
C ARG A 183 -1.30 7.24 13.10
N GLU A 184 -2.29 8.09 12.89
CA GLU A 184 -2.50 8.81 11.65
C GLU A 184 -1.85 10.20 11.71
N VAL A 185 -1.04 10.53 10.70
CA VAL A 185 -0.43 11.85 10.59
C VAL A 185 -1.50 12.89 10.35
N GLY A 186 -1.41 14.02 11.05
CA GLY A 186 -2.41 15.10 11.01
C GLY A 186 -3.63 14.87 11.90
N VAL A 187 -3.80 13.65 12.48
CA VAL A 187 -4.89 13.31 13.41
C VAL A 187 -4.33 12.97 14.78
N ASP A 188 -3.49 11.94 14.87
CA ASP A 188 -2.95 11.40 16.11
C ASP A 188 -1.52 11.88 16.37
N THR A 189 -0.86 12.44 15.37
CA THR A 189 0.49 13.01 15.42
C THR A 189 0.64 14.12 14.40
N ASP A 190 1.49 15.09 14.66
CA ASP A 190 1.68 16.24 13.78
C ASP A 190 2.49 15.91 12.52
N SER A 191 3.42 14.95 12.58
CA SER A 191 4.26 14.55 11.44
C SER A 191 4.79 13.12 11.59
N PHE A 192 5.30 12.55 10.50
CA PHE A 192 6.06 11.30 10.54
C PHE A 192 7.25 11.41 11.48
N GLU A 193 8.03 12.49 11.39
CA GLU A 193 9.20 12.74 12.23
C GLU A 193 8.86 12.69 13.73
N ALA A 194 7.83 13.45 14.14
CA ALA A 194 7.40 13.50 15.53
C ALA A 194 6.95 12.12 16.05
N ALA A 195 6.23 11.36 15.23
CA ALA A 195 5.78 10.02 15.58
C ALA A 195 6.94 9.03 15.66
N LEU A 196 7.82 9.00 14.66
CA LEU A 196 8.95 8.07 14.57
C LEU A 196 9.94 8.28 15.71
N LYS A 197 10.30 9.54 15.99
CA LYS A 197 11.19 9.90 17.11
C LYS A 197 10.71 9.38 18.46
N ASN A 198 9.40 9.36 18.69
CA ASN A 198 8.83 8.93 19.96
C ASN A 198 8.51 7.43 20.00
N SER A 199 8.46 6.72 18.85
CA SER A 199 8.05 5.32 18.79
C SER A 199 8.98 4.39 19.57
N LEU A 200 10.30 4.61 19.56
CA LEU A 200 11.26 3.81 20.34
C LEU A 200 11.02 3.81 21.84
N ARG A 201 10.39 4.86 22.36
CA ARG A 201 10.05 4.97 23.80
C ARG A 201 8.77 4.22 24.17
N GLN A 202 8.08 3.68 23.18
CA GLN A 202 6.80 2.97 23.34
C GLN A 202 6.98 1.44 23.36
N ALA A 203 8.22 0.95 23.48
CA ALA A 203 8.58 -0.46 23.51
C ALA A 203 7.99 -1.28 22.33
N PRO A 204 8.20 -0.90 21.07
CA PRO A 204 7.72 -1.65 19.92
C PRO A 204 8.55 -2.89 19.66
N ASP A 205 7.94 -3.94 19.13
CA ASP A 205 8.62 -5.06 18.47
C ASP A 205 8.63 -4.88 16.96
N VAL A 206 7.57 -4.27 16.44
CA VAL A 206 7.41 -3.95 15.01
C VAL A 206 6.99 -2.49 14.85
N ILE A 207 7.62 -1.81 13.91
CA ILE A 207 7.26 -0.46 13.50
C ILE A 207 6.93 -0.47 12.02
N GLN A 208 5.71 -0.05 11.66
CA GLN A 208 5.32 0.14 10.27
C GLN A 208 5.31 1.63 9.93
N ILE A 209 6.08 2.00 8.92
CA ILE A 209 6.11 3.34 8.33
C ILE A 209 5.25 3.31 7.06
N GLY A 210 4.20 4.11 7.01
CA GLY A 210 3.25 4.13 5.89
C GLY A 210 3.94 4.28 4.55
N GLU A 211 4.85 5.27 4.44
CA GLU A 211 5.63 5.51 3.23
C GLU A 211 6.96 6.22 3.52
N ILE A 212 8.03 5.77 2.84
CA ILE A 212 9.33 6.47 2.81
C ILE A 212 9.33 7.43 1.61
N ARG A 213 9.36 8.73 1.88
CA ARG A 213 9.36 9.77 0.84
C ARG A 213 10.67 10.54 0.75
N ASP A 214 11.46 10.51 1.80
CA ASP A 214 12.66 11.32 1.97
C ASP A 214 13.75 10.60 2.77
N ARG A 215 14.89 11.29 2.86
CA ARG A 215 16.06 10.82 3.59
C ARG A 215 15.76 10.61 5.07
N GLU A 216 15.09 11.55 5.70
CA GLU A 216 14.87 11.54 7.15
C GLU A 216 14.04 10.32 7.57
N THR A 217 12.95 10.05 6.86
CA THR A 217 12.14 8.86 7.07
C THR A 217 12.94 7.57 6.85
N MET A 218 13.84 7.56 5.85
CA MET A 218 14.71 6.42 5.58
C MET A 218 15.74 6.21 6.69
N GLU A 219 16.36 7.27 7.22
CA GLU A 219 17.29 7.22 8.35
C GLU A 219 16.59 6.62 9.59
N HIS A 220 15.34 7.00 9.87
CA HIS A 220 14.55 6.38 10.95
C HIS A 220 14.29 4.89 10.71
N ALA A 221 13.94 4.49 9.49
CA ALA A 221 13.69 3.09 9.16
C ALA A 221 14.94 2.22 9.37
N ILE A 222 16.11 2.70 8.98
CA ILE A 222 17.40 2.04 9.22
C ILE A 222 17.69 1.96 10.73
N ALA A 223 17.56 3.06 11.45
CA ALA A 223 17.83 3.11 12.89
C ALA A 223 16.95 2.14 13.69
N PHE A 224 15.68 1.95 13.31
CA PHE A 224 14.82 0.96 13.93
C PHE A 224 15.33 -0.47 13.70
N ALA A 225 15.75 -0.80 12.49
CA ALA A 225 16.31 -2.11 12.17
C ALA A 225 17.62 -2.36 12.93
N GLU A 226 18.50 -1.37 13.03
CA GLU A 226 19.77 -1.42 13.78
C GLU A 226 19.56 -1.65 15.28
N THR A 227 18.54 -1.00 15.85
CA THR A 227 18.23 -1.13 17.26
C THR A 227 17.43 -2.40 17.62
N GLY A 228 17.26 -3.30 16.66
CA GLY A 228 16.76 -4.66 16.91
C GLY A 228 15.26 -4.84 16.65
N HIS A 229 14.59 -3.87 16.03
CA HIS A 229 13.17 -3.93 15.70
C HIS A 229 12.93 -4.44 14.27
N LEU A 230 11.78 -5.01 14.01
CA LEU A 230 11.32 -5.22 12.64
C LEU A 230 10.68 -3.92 12.14
N CYS A 231 11.28 -3.31 11.14
CA CYS A 231 10.73 -2.14 10.46
C CYS A 231 10.10 -2.55 9.14
N LEU A 232 8.82 -2.24 8.97
CA LEU A 232 8.07 -2.40 7.73
C LEU A 232 7.86 -1.03 7.12
N ALA A 233 8.06 -0.87 5.82
CA ALA A 233 7.82 0.40 5.15
C ALA A 233 7.27 0.19 3.74
N THR A 234 6.71 1.23 3.13
CA THR A 234 6.42 1.23 1.71
C THR A 234 7.28 2.23 0.95
N LEU A 235 7.53 1.96 -0.31
CA LEU A 235 8.24 2.85 -1.22
C LEU A 235 7.61 2.78 -2.61
N HIS A 236 7.50 3.92 -3.28
CA HIS A 236 7.07 3.98 -4.67
C HIS A 236 8.26 3.74 -5.61
N ALA A 237 8.36 2.55 -6.17
CA ALA A 237 9.25 2.15 -7.27
C ALA A 237 8.60 0.96 -7.98
N ASN A 238 9.19 0.47 -9.09
CA ASN A 238 8.58 -0.60 -9.88
C ASN A 238 9.31 -1.95 -9.74
N SER A 239 10.49 -1.98 -9.11
CA SER A 239 11.30 -3.17 -8.85
C SER A 239 12.22 -2.97 -7.66
N ALA A 240 12.84 -4.05 -7.17
CA ALA A 240 13.83 -4.02 -6.08
C ALA A 240 15.06 -3.14 -6.44
N ASN A 241 15.57 -3.28 -7.67
CA ASN A 241 16.69 -2.46 -8.13
C ASN A 241 16.35 -0.97 -8.13
N GLN A 242 15.19 -0.60 -8.72
CA GLN A 242 14.73 0.79 -8.71
C GLN A 242 14.48 1.33 -7.30
N ALA A 243 14.03 0.47 -6.37
CA ALA A 243 13.87 0.87 -4.98
C ALA A 243 15.20 1.20 -4.33
N LEU A 244 16.25 0.38 -4.54
CA LEU A 244 17.60 0.66 -4.05
C LEU A 244 18.16 1.94 -4.67
N ASP A 245 18.06 2.12 -5.98
CA ASP A 245 18.50 3.35 -6.66
C ASP A 245 17.79 4.58 -6.09
N ARG A 246 16.47 4.49 -5.85
CA ARG A 246 15.69 5.58 -5.26
C ARG A 246 16.15 5.90 -3.84
N ILE A 247 16.39 4.89 -3.00
CA ILE A 247 16.90 5.06 -1.64
C ILE A 247 18.27 5.72 -1.67
N ILE A 248 19.19 5.26 -2.54
CA ILE A 248 20.52 5.86 -2.70
C ILE A 248 20.41 7.33 -3.09
N ASN A 249 19.45 7.68 -3.94
CA ASN A 249 19.24 9.05 -4.40
C ASN A 249 18.61 9.99 -3.34
N PHE A 250 18.07 9.49 -2.25
CA PHE A 250 17.69 10.34 -1.11
C PHE A 250 18.89 10.91 -0.37
N PHE A 251 20.10 10.31 -0.54
CA PHE A 251 21.29 10.68 0.21
C PHE A 251 22.31 11.41 -0.66
N PRO A 252 22.98 12.44 -0.13
CA PRO A 252 24.08 13.08 -0.80
C PRO A 252 25.25 12.10 -0.97
N GLU A 253 26.12 12.37 -1.94
CA GLU A 253 27.17 11.43 -2.36
C GLU A 253 28.07 11.00 -1.20
N GLU A 254 28.40 11.93 -0.30
CA GLU A 254 29.28 11.71 0.86
C GLU A 254 28.68 10.72 1.89
N ARG A 255 27.36 10.50 1.86
CA ARG A 255 26.63 9.61 2.78
C ARG A 255 26.32 8.24 2.16
N ARG A 256 26.48 8.08 0.85
CA ARG A 256 26.05 6.87 0.13
C ARG A 256 26.81 5.62 0.57
N GLN A 257 28.10 5.72 0.86
CA GLN A 257 28.88 4.57 1.32
C GLN A 257 28.38 4.06 2.67
N GLN A 258 28.10 4.97 3.61
CA GLN A 258 27.53 4.60 4.90
C GLN A 258 26.12 4.00 4.72
N LEU A 259 25.27 4.61 3.90
CA LEU A 259 23.95 4.08 3.58
C LEU A 259 24.03 2.63 3.03
N LEU A 260 24.91 2.37 2.08
CA LEU A 260 25.06 1.03 1.49
C LEU A 260 25.50 0.01 2.54
N MET A 261 26.43 0.39 3.44
CA MET A 261 26.82 -0.44 4.56
C MET A 261 25.64 -0.73 5.48
N ASP A 262 24.89 0.29 5.88
CA ASP A 262 23.74 0.14 6.78
C ASP A 262 22.63 -0.72 6.15
N LEU A 263 22.34 -0.53 4.86
CA LEU A 263 21.40 -1.37 4.11
C LEU A 263 21.87 -2.81 4.01
N SER A 264 23.16 -3.05 3.72
CA SER A 264 23.71 -4.39 3.58
C SER A 264 23.54 -5.22 4.85
N LEU A 265 23.60 -4.58 6.03
CA LEU A 265 23.48 -5.21 7.33
C LEU A 265 22.04 -5.34 7.82
N ASN A 266 21.22 -4.36 7.54
CA ASN A 266 19.89 -4.22 8.17
C ASN A 266 18.72 -4.56 7.25
N LEU A 267 18.90 -4.53 5.93
CA LEU A 267 17.85 -4.91 5.00
C LEU A 267 17.50 -6.39 5.20
N ARG A 268 16.22 -6.70 5.31
CA ARG A 268 15.71 -8.07 5.34
C ARG A 268 15.17 -8.50 3.99
N GLY A 269 14.49 -7.59 3.31
CA GLY A 269 13.99 -7.82 1.96
C GLY A 269 13.31 -6.62 1.33
N LEU A 270 13.24 -6.67 0.01
CA LEU A 270 12.43 -5.78 -0.83
C LEU A 270 11.39 -6.64 -1.54
N VAL A 271 10.12 -6.25 -1.42
CA VAL A 271 9.00 -6.98 -2.03
C VAL A 271 8.28 -6.05 -2.97
N SER A 272 8.48 -6.21 -4.26
CA SER A 272 7.80 -5.42 -5.28
C SER A 272 6.52 -6.11 -5.74
N GLN A 273 5.45 -5.33 -5.98
CA GLN A 273 4.12 -5.89 -6.22
C GLN A 273 3.41 -5.22 -7.39
N ARG A 274 2.77 -6.05 -8.21
CA ARG A 274 1.83 -5.66 -9.29
C ARG A 274 0.53 -6.46 -9.16
N LEU A 275 -0.58 -5.85 -9.56
CA LEU A 275 -1.87 -6.54 -9.65
C LEU A 275 -2.21 -6.79 -11.12
N ILE A 276 -2.38 -8.06 -11.48
CA ILE A 276 -2.64 -8.51 -12.84
C ILE A 276 -4.11 -8.93 -12.96
N PRO A 277 -4.85 -8.57 -14.02
CA PRO A 277 -6.20 -9.07 -14.25
C PRO A 277 -6.24 -10.60 -14.28
N LYS A 278 -7.25 -11.21 -13.66
CA LYS A 278 -7.49 -12.65 -13.78
C LYS A 278 -8.03 -13.00 -15.16
N LYS A 279 -7.66 -14.18 -15.67
CA LYS A 279 -8.02 -14.64 -17.01
C LYS A 279 -9.52 -14.84 -17.21
N GLU A 280 -10.20 -15.48 -16.26
CA GLU A 280 -11.60 -15.89 -16.39
C GLU A 280 -12.54 -15.21 -15.42
N ASP A 281 -12.02 -14.72 -14.29
CA ASP A 281 -12.80 -14.11 -13.22
C ASP A 281 -12.71 -12.58 -13.25
N LYS A 282 -13.74 -11.94 -12.68
CA LYS A 282 -13.61 -10.55 -12.29
C LYS A 282 -12.64 -10.44 -11.11
N GLY A 283 -11.68 -9.54 -11.19
CA GLY A 283 -10.71 -9.29 -10.13
C GLY A 283 -9.27 -9.34 -10.61
N ARG A 284 -8.36 -9.34 -9.67
CA ARG A 284 -6.92 -9.28 -9.93
C ARG A 284 -6.20 -10.31 -9.07
N VAL A 285 -5.05 -10.77 -9.55
CA VAL A 285 -4.12 -11.62 -8.81
C VAL A 285 -2.81 -10.86 -8.60
N VAL A 286 -2.11 -11.19 -7.53
CA VAL A 286 -0.86 -10.54 -7.19
C VAL A 286 0.31 -11.20 -7.90
N ALA A 287 1.16 -10.42 -8.56
CA ALA A 287 2.49 -10.80 -8.99
C ALA A 287 3.52 -10.10 -8.11
N MET A 288 4.51 -10.83 -7.60
CA MET A 288 5.54 -10.29 -6.71
C MET A 288 6.93 -10.58 -7.22
N GLU A 289 7.78 -9.57 -7.12
CA GLU A 289 9.23 -9.73 -7.12
C GLU A 289 9.70 -9.70 -5.66
N ILE A 290 10.48 -10.69 -5.24
CA ILE A 290 10.93 -10.85 -3.86
C ILE A 290 12.44 -10.97 -3.84
N MET A 291 13.09 -9.98 -3.26
CA MET A 291 14.51 -9.97 -2.95
C MET A 291 14.69 -10.16 -1.44
N LEU A 292 15.42 -11.17 -1.03
CA LEU A 292 15.82 -11.38 0.36
C LEU A 292 17.30 -11.09 0.51
N ASN A 293 17.70 -10.57 1.66
CA ASN A 293 19.09 -10.21 1.92
C ASN A 293 19.92 -11.45 2.31
N SER A 294 20.28 -12.24 1.30
CA SER A 294 21.27 -13.31 1.44
C SER A 294 22.70 -12.72 1.54
N PRO A 295 23.70 -13.48 1.98
CA PRO A 295 25.09 -12.99 2.05
C PRO A 295 25.60 -12.41 0.73
N LEU A 296 25.23 -13.00 -0.41
CA LEU A 296 25.62 -12.50 -1.73
C LEU A 296 24.88 -11.20 -2.09
N ILE A 297 23.58 -11.11 -1.80
CA ILE A 297 22.83 -9.85 -1.99
C ILE A 297 23.38 -8.75 -1.08
N SER A 298 23.71 -9.07 0.18
CA SER A 298 24.32 -8.12 1.12
C SER A 298 25.66 -7.56 0.58
N ASP A 299 26.51 -8.41 0.01
CA ASP A 299 27.77 -7.98 -0.61
C ASP A 299 27.57 -7.07 -1.82
N LEU A 300 26.59 -7.40 -2.71
CA LEU A 300 26.24 -6.55 -3.85
C LEU A 300 25.68 -5.20 -3.42
N VAL A 301 24.83 -5.18 -2.39
CA VAL A 301 24.30 -3.92 -1.83
C VAL A 301 25.44 -3.08 -1.25
N PHE A 302 26.34 -3.69 -0.47
CA PHE A 302 27.50 -3.00 0.11
C PHE A 302 28.40 -2.37 -0.94
N LYS A 303 28.62 -3.06 -2.06
CA LYS A 303 29.42 -2.57 -3.20
C LYS A 303 28.67 -1.57 -4.10
N GLY A 304 27.35 -1.43 -3.95
CA GLY A 304 26.51 -0.63 -4.83
C GLY A 304 26.26 -1.28 -6.21
N GLU A 305 26.54 -2.57 -6.36
CA GLU A 305 26.35 -3.34 -7.60
C GLU A 305 24.88 -3.78 -7.78
N VAL A 306 23.96 -2.81 -7.70
CA VAL A 306 22.51 -3.05 -7.70
C VAL A 306 22.03 -3.80 -8.94
N HIS A 307 22.68 -3.57 -10.09
CA HIS A 307 22.31 -4.19 -11.37
C HIS A 307 22.50 -5.70 -11.41
N GLU A 308 23.43 -6.27 -10.60
CA GLU A 308 23.68 -7.70 -10.51
C GLU A 308 22.66 -8.47 -9.66
N ILE A 309 21.92 -7.78 -8.81
CA ILE A 309 21.00 -8.38 -7.83
C ILE A 309 19.97 -9.29 -8.51
N LYS A 310 19.41 -8.85 -9.66
CA LYS A 310 18.36 -9.58 -10.36
C LYS A 310 18.79 -10.96 -10.85
N GLU A 311 20.05 -11.10 -11.25
CA GLU A 311 20.62 -12.40 -11.67
C GLU A 311 20.78 -13.36 -10.49
N ILE A 312 21.08 -12.85 -9.31
CA ILE A 312 21.13 -13.66 -8.09
C ILE A 312 19.73 -14.10 -7.68
N MET A 313 18.75 -13.19 -7.74
CA MET A 313 17.35 -13.52 -7.43
C MET A 313 16.81 -14.64 -8.32
N LYS A 314 17.10 -14.60 -9.62
CA LYS A 314 16.69 -15.64 -10.60
C LYS A 314 17.18 -17.03 -10.19
N LYS A 315 18.38 -17.12 -9.60
CA LYS A 315 19.07 -18.37 -9.22
C LYS A 315 18.78 -18.83 -7.79
N SER A 316 18.04 -18.03 -7.00
CA SER A 316 17.83 -18.26 -5.57
C SER A 316 16.36 -18.50 -5.20
N ARG A 317 15.62 -19.19 -6.08
CA ARG A 317 14.20 -19.53 -5.84
C ARG A 317 13.99 -20.44 -4.62
N GLU A 318 14.95 -21.31 -4.35
CA GLU A 318 14.96 -22.19 -3.18
C GLU A 318 15.01 -21.42 -1.84
N LEU A 319 15.52 -20.18 -1.87
CA LEU A 319 15.47 -19.27 -0.72
C LEU A 319 14.19 -18.44 -0.63
N GLY A 320 13.27 -18.63 -1.57
CA GLY A 320 12.02 -17.87 -1.66
C GLY A 320 12.13 -16.55 -2.46
N MET A 321 13.29 -16.27 -3.07
CA MET A 321 13.45 -15.14 -3.98
C MET A 321 12.79 -15.45 -5.32
N GLN A 322 12.27 -14.41 -5.98
CA GLN A 322 11.74 -14.52 -7.34
C GLN A 322 11.75 -13.16 -8.04
N THR A 323 11.88 -13.18 -9.36
CA THR A 323 11.69 -11.99 -10.21
C THR A 323 10.24 -11.86 -10.65
N PHE A 324 9.84 -10.68 -11.19
CA PHE A 324 8.51 -10.52 -11.78
C PHE A 324 8.24 -11.50 -12.91
N ASP A 325 9.22 -11.73 -13.80
CA ASP A 325 9.04 -12.63 -14.95
C ASP A 325 8.81 -14.07 -14.48
N GLN A 326 9.47 -14.51 -13.42
CA GLN A 326 9.22 -15.82 -12.80
C GLN A 326 7.82 -15.89 -12.17
N ALA A 327 7.40 -14.86 -11.45
CA ALA A 327 6.06 -14.80 -10.87
C ALA A 327 4.96 -14.81 -11.95
N LEU A 328 5.15 -14.05 -13.03
CA LEU A 328 4.23 -14.02 -14.17
C LEU A 328 4.17 -15.36 -14.90
N PHE A 329 5.32 -16.03 -15.06
CA PHE A 329 5.38 -17.38 -15.62
C PHE A 329 4.57 -18.37 -14.77
N ASP A 330 4.76 -18.36 -13.45
CA ASP A 330 4.04 -19.26 -12.53
C ASP A 330 2.52 -18.98 -12.53
N LEU A 331 2.11 -17.72 -12.57
CA LEU A 331 0.69 -17.35 -12.69
C LEU A 331 0.07 -17.79 -14.02
N TYR A 332 0.81 -17.68 -15.11
CA TYR A 332 0.40 -18.16 -16.41
C TYR A 332 0.29 -19.70 -16.43
N GLU A 333 1.30 -20.40 -15.89
CA GLU A 333 1.27 -21.86 -15.77
C GLU A 333 0.12 -22.39 -14.88
N ALA A 334 -0.26 -21.62 -13.87
CA ALA A 334 -1.41 -21.89 -13.02
C ALA A 334 -2.76 -21.49 -13.66
N ASP A 335 -2.76 -21.03 -14.92
CA ASP A 335 -3.93 -20.55 -15.67
C ASP A 335 -4.68 -19.39 -15.01
N LYS A 336 -4.00 -18.64 -14.13
CA LYS A 336 -4.58 -17.48 -13.40
C LYS A 336 -4.61 -16.21 -14.24
N ILE A 337 -3.68 -16.04 -15.19
CA ILE A 337 -3.57 -14.85 -16.05
C ILE A 337 -3.47 -15.25 -17.52
N SER A 338 -3.82 -14.33 -18.43
CA SER A 338 -3.65 -14.54 -19.86
C SER A 338 -2.18 -14.42 -20.30
N TYR A 339 -1.85 -14.96 -21.45
CA TYR A 339 -0.53 -14.81 -22.07
C TYR A 339 -0.22 -13.33 -22.34
N GLU A 340 -1.20 -12.62 -22.86
CA GLU A 340 -1.12 -11.21 -23.21
C GLU A 340 -0.84 -10.35 -21.97
N ASP A 341 -1.52 -10.65 -20.85
CA ASP A 341 -1.30 -9.95 -19.60
C ASP A 341 0.06 -10.30 -18.96
N ALA A 342 0.51 -11.56 -19.08
CA ALA A 342 1.85 -11.95 -18.65
C ALA A 342 2.92 -11.13 -19.38
N LEU A 343 2.86 -11.07 -20.72
CA LEU A 343 3.84 -10.32 -21.52
C LEU A 343 3.75 -8.80 -21.31
N ARG A 344 2.54 -8.25 -21.18
CA ARG A 344 2.34 -6.81 -20.94
C ARG A 344 2.97 -6.33 -19.64
N ASN A 345 3.03 -7.20 -18.64
CA ASN A 345 3.55 -6.89 -17.31
C ASN A 345 4.98 -7.39 -17.06
N ALA A 346 5.59 -8.05 -18.05
CA ALA A 346 6.95 -8.56 -17.98
C ALA A 346 8.00 -7.44 -17.90
N ASP A 347 9.07 -7.69 -17.16
CA ASP A 347 10.24 -6.83 -17.14
C ASP A 347 11.07 -7.05 -18.42
N SER A 348 11.18 -8.30 -18.89
CA SER A 348 11.77 -8.68 -20.17
C SER A 348 10.77 -9.52 -20.97
N VAL A 349 10.07 -8.88 -21.89
CA VAL A 349 9.07 -9.53 -22.76
C VAL A 349 9.68 -10.69 -23.54
N ASN A 350 10.91 -10.52 -24.05
CA ASN A 350 11.58 -11.54 -24.85
C ASN A 350 11.99 -12.74 -24.01
N ASP A 351 12.54 -12.53 -22.80
CA ASP A 351 12.95 -13.61 -21.90
C ASP A 351 11.73 -14.39 -21.42
N LEU A 352 10.65 -13.69 -21.02
CA LEU A 352 9.42 -14.36 -20.60
C LEU A 352 8.78 -15.15 -21.73
N ARG A 353 8.72 -14.59 -22.97
CA ARG A 353 8.24 -15.30 -24.15
C ARG A 353 9.04 -16.56 -24.44
N LEU A 354 10.36 -16.47 -24.36
CA LEU A 354 11.25 -17.62 -24.56
C LEU A 354 11.04 -18.68 -23.47
N THR A 355 10.95 -18.24 -22.22
CA THR A 355 10.69 -19.12 -21.07
C THR A 355 9.36 -19.86 -21.23
N ILE A 356 8.29 -19.17 -21.62
CA ILE A 356 6.98 -19.79 -21.89
C ILE A 356 7.09 -20.79 -23.05
N LYS A 357 7.77 -20.42 -24.15
CA LYS A 357 7.93 -21.31 -25.31
C LYS A 357 8.67 -22.60 -24.96
N LEU A 358 9.69 -22.53 -24.12
CA LEU A 358 10.53 -23.67 -23.79
C LEU A 358 9.98 -24.53 -22.65
N ASN A 359 9.37 -23.92 -21.63
CA ASN A 359 9.09 -24.58 -20.35
C ASN A 359 7.60 -24.72 -20.04
N SER A 360 6.70 -24.02 -20.79
CA SER A 360 5.28 -24.04 -20.46
C SER A 360 4.60 -25.34 -20.93
N LYS A 361 3.77 -25.91 -20.06
CA LYS A 361 2.85 -27.01 -20.43
C LYS A 361 1.81 -26.60 -21.46
N HIS A 362 1.55 -25.29 -21.59
CA HIS A 362 0.61 -24.73 -22.58
C HIS A 362 1.27 -24.42 -23.94
N ALA A 363 2.60 -24.58 -24.05
CA ALA A 363 3.36 -24.26 -25.27
C ALA A 363 2.94 -25.07 -26.49
N LYS A 364 2.53 -26.34 -26.30
CA LYS A 364 2.18 -27.25 -27.40
C LYS A 364 0.92 -26.87 -28.22
N ASN A 365 0.08 -25.99 -27.66
CA ASN A 365 -1.22 -25.62 -28.24
C ASN A 365 -1.27 -24.18 -28.79
N ARG A 366 -0.16 -23.44 -28.86
CA ARG A 366 -0.15 -22.06 -29.33
C ARG A 366 0.78 -21.85 -30.50
N ASP A 367 0.26 -21.16 -31.53
CA ASP A 367 1.07 -20.55 -32.57
C ASP A 367 1.72 -19.27 -32.02
N PHE A 368 3.02 -19.34 -31.72
CA PHE A 368 3.81 -18.23 -31.23
C PHE A 368 4.26 -17.23 -32.30
N SER A 369 3.83 -17.42 -33.55
CA SER A 369 4.15 -16.55 -34.70
C SER A 369 3.31 -15.28 -34.72
N SER A 370 2.17 -15.24 -34.03
CA SER A 370 1.36 -14.03 -33.89
C SER A 370 2.11 -12.94 -33.09
N GLY A 371 2.49 -11.88 -33.77
CA GLY A 371 3.28 -10.75 -33.22
C GLY A 371 4.70 -10.66 -33.79
N THR A 372 5.14 -11.58 -34.63
CA THR A 372 6.40 -11.50 -35.38
C THR A 372 6.21 -11.10 -36.84
N GLU A 373 4.98 -10.78 -37.20
CA GLU A 373 4.60 -10.42 -38.60
C GLU A 373 5.33 -9.18 -39.16
N HIS A 374 6.05 -8.43 -38.32
CA HIS A 374 6.85 -7.26 -38.70
C HIS A 374 8.36 -7.54 -38.74
N LEU A 375 8.81 -8.76 -38.47
CA LEU A 375 10.22 -9.15 -38.60
C LEU A 375 10.42 -9.81 -39.94
N GLY A 376 10.53 -9.01 -41.00
CA GLY A 376 11.07 -9.44 -42.28
C GLY A 376 12.55 -9.73 -42.14
N LEU A 377 12.97 -10.94 -42.48
CA LEU A 377 14.39 -11.26 -42.69
C LEU A 377 14.88 -10.37 -43.83
N VAL A 378 15.82 -9.47 -43.55
CA VAL A 378 16.64 -8.74 -44.52
C VAL A 378 17.83 -9.61 -44.85
#